data_eea185c3cee7ac56d8dc2bb5061254d7
#
_entry.id   eea185c3cee7ac56d8dc2bb5061254d7
#
_cell.length_a   1.000
_cell.length_b   1.000
_cell.length_c   1.000
_cell.angle_alpha   90.00
_cell.angle_beta   90.00
_cell.angle_gamma   90.00
#
_symmetry.space_group_name_H-M   'P 1'
#
loop_
_entity.id
_entity.type
_entity.pdbx_description
1 polymer ?
#
loop_
_entity_poly.entity_id
_entity_poly.type
_entity_poly.pdbx_seq_one_letter_code
_entity_poly.pdbx_strand_id
1 'polypeptide(L)'
;MKRLGTILLIAASLVLSACGAPAPSTGSGADGSYATVTDDNGRTVSFDKKPARIVVPSASFIEPLYAVGGEIVGRPDSKMKIPDAAKAAPSIGKTYQIDTEKLISLSPDLVILNRGMNEKLIDTLGANGIKTLVLDGKSYDDVKREIGILAALTGEQKKGEELVRKMDSDLDAVRRSIPQEKKRVAIIHSTGQGLSVQLDGSIAGCIANMLGWENTAAGMPALDKNPDAAPYS
;
A
#
# COMPACT_ATOMS: atom_id res chain seq x y z
N MET A 1 32.02 44.19 -54.75
CA MET A 1 32.25 42.77 -54.33
C MET A 1 31.85 42.64 -52.86
N LYS A 2 30.61 42.22 -52.66
CA LYS A 2 29.98 42.13 -51.31
C LYS A 2 30.05 40.69 -50.89
N ARG A 3 30.72 40.40 -49.77
CA ARG A 3 30.74 39.06 -49.15
C ARG A 3 29.62 38.99 -48.11
N LEU A 4 28.66 38.12 -48.33
CA LEU A 4 27.57 37.79 -47.45
C LEU A 4 28.10 36.80 -46.40
N GLY A 5 28.08 37.19 -45.11
CA GLY A 5 28.42 36.32 -43.98
C GLY A 5 27.15 35.65 -43.46
N THR A 6 27.13 34.35 -43.55
CA THR A 6 26.04 33.51 -43.02
C THR A 6 26.26 33.34 -41.49
N ILE A 7 25.34 33.87 -40.70
CA ILE A 7 25.31 33.66 -39.22
C ILE A 7 24.56 32.37 -38.95
N LEU A 8 25.27 31.37 -38.41
CA LEU A 8 24.71 30.09 -37.95
C LEU A 8 24.24 30.25 -36.53
N LEU A 9 22.93 30.31 -36.32
CA LEU A 9 22.32 30.32 -34.98
C LEU A 9 22.25 28.88 -34.48
N ILE A 10 23.10 28.54 -33.49
CA ILE A 10 23.02 27.28 -32.75
C ILE A 10 22.02 27.48 -31.61
N ALA A 11 20.83 26.92 -31.73
CA ALA A 11 19.86 26.83 -30.66
C ALA A 11 20.29 25.71 -29.70
N ALA A 12 20.82 26.07 -28.54
CA ALA A 12 21.12 25.13 -27.47
C ALA A 12 19.81 24.77 -26.73
N SER A 13 19.28 23.58 -27.01
CA SER A 13 18.13 23.01 -26.28
C SER A 13 18.60 22.54 -24.90
N LEU A 14 18.30 23.31 -23.85
CA LEU A 14 18.44 22.86 -22.47
C LEU A 14 17.33 21.83 -22.20
N VAL A 15 17.70 20.56 -22.11
CA VAL A 15 16.84 19.50 -21.58
C VAL A 15 16.91 19.58 -20.04
N LEU A 16 15.92 20.19 -19.41
CA LEU A 16 15.71 20.05 -17.96
C LEU A 16 15.24 18.62 -17.70
N SER A 17 16.13 17.76 -17.24
CA SER A 17 15.77 16.49 -16.61
C SER A 17 15.15 16.77 -15.25
N ALA A 18 13.81 16.88 -15.19
CA ALA A 18 13.08 16.82 -13.95
C ALA A 18 13.12 15.36 -13.45
N CYS A 19 13.89 15.10 -12.37
CA CYS A 19 13.75 13.88 -11.57
C CYS A 19 12.40 13.94 -10.85
N GLY A 20 11.34 13.55 -11.56
CA GLY A 20 10.06 13.20 -10.94
C GLY A 20 10.12 11.72 -10.56
N ALA A 21 9.83 11.39 -9.30
CA ALA A 21 9.58 10.02 -8.90
C ALA A 21 8.50 9.42 -9.84
N PRO A 22 8.63 8.16 -10.30
CA PRO A 22 7.63 7.57 -11.18
C PRO A 22 6.30 7.45 -10.42
N ALA A 23 5.30 8.19 -10.87
CA ALA A 23 3.92 7.94 -10.48
C ALA A 23 3.57 6.51 -10.91
N PRO A 24 2.79 5.74 -10.12
CA PRO A 24 2.38 4.40 -10.51
C PRO A 24 1.61 4.48 -11.83
N SER A 25 2.13 3.83 -12.86
CA SER A 25 1.48 3.74 -14.16
C SER A 25 0.28 2.79 -14.04
N THR A 26 -0.90 3.34 -13.76
CA THR A 26 -2.17 2.65 -13.86
C THR A 26 -2.70 2.81 -15.30
N GLY A 27 -2.16 2.06 -16.23
CA GLY A 27 -2.62 2.04 -17.62
C GLY A 27 -2.82 0.60 -18.09
N SER A 28 -3.78 0.36 -18.99
CA SER A 28 -3.79 -0.84 -19.86
C SER A 28 -2.36 -1.07 -20.34
N GLY A 29 -1.77 -2.22 -19.97
CA GLY A 29 -0.39 -2.50 -20.30
C GLY A 29 -0.14 -2.33 -21.80
N ALA A 30 0.96 -1.65 -22.14
CA ALA A 30 1.38 -1.46 -23.54
C ALA A 30 1.65 -2.80 -24.28
N ASP A 31 1.60 -3.91 -23.56
CA ASP A 31 1.84 -5.30 -24.00
C ASP A 31 0.57 -6.16 -24.14
N GLY A 32 -0.63 -5.54 -24.01
CA GLY A 32 -1.92 -6.26 -24.11
C GLY A 32 -2.39 -6.90 -22.79
N SER A 33 -1.69 -6.71 -21.66
CA SER A 33 -2.14 -7.15 -20.35
C SER A 33 -3.35 -6.35 -19.85
N TYR A 34 -4.23 -6.98 -19.07
CA TYR A 34 -5.36 -6.31 -18.41
C TYR A 34 -4.91 -5.25 -17.40
N ALA A 35 -3.94 -5.61 -16.57
CA ALA A 35 -3.32 -4.71 -15.59
C ALA A 35 -1.87 -5.13 -15.33
N THR A 36 -1.00 -4.15 -15.12
CA THR A 36 0.37 -4.35 -14.64
C THR A 36 0.61 -3.41 -13.47
N VAL A 37 0.99 -3.95 -12.32
CA VAL A 37 1.17 -3.20 -11.07
C VAL A 37 2.51 -3.53 -10.43
N THR A 38 3.07 -2.58 -9.69
CA THR A 38 4.26 -2.81 -8.87
C THR A 38 3.84 -2.92 -7.40
N ASP A 39 4.20 -4.01 -6.76
CA ASP A 39 3.89 -4.28 -5.35
C ASP A 39 4.93 -3.65 -4.40
N ASP A 40 4.67 -3.77 -3.08
CA ASP A 40 5.54 -3.16 -2.06
C ASP A 40 6.87 -3.90 -1.85
N ASN A 41 7.06 -5.06 -2.47
CA ASN A 41 8.36 -5.72 -2.60
C ASN A 41 9.10 -5.28 -3.88
N GLY A 42 8.58 -4.30 -4.63
CA GLY A 42 9.16 -3.82 -5.89
C GLY A 42 9.00 -4.79 -7.05
N ARG A 43 8.13 -5.81 -6.94
CA ARG A 43 7.88 -6.77 -8.01
C ARG A 43 6.84 -6.23 -8.96
N THR A 44 7.09 -6.32 -10.26
CA THR A 44 6.08 -6.05 -11.29
C THR A 44 5.23 -7.31 -11.50
N VAL A 45 3.93 -7.19 -11.32
CA VAL A 45 2.96 -8.28 -11.48
C VAL A 45 1.98 -7.91 -12.58
N SER A 46 1.96 -8.70 -13.64
CA SER A 46 1.05 -8.50 -14.79
C SER A 46 -0.10 -9.51 -14.76
N PHE A 47 -1.28 -9.04 -15.16
CA PHE A 47 -2.52 -9.81 -15.21
C PHE A 47 -3.08 -9.76 -16.62
N ASP A 48 -3.32 -10.92 -17.23
CA ASP A 48 -3.90 -11.01 -18.58
C ASP A 48 -5.42 -10.76 -18.59
N LYS A 49 -6.04 -10.93 -17.42
CA LYS A 49 -7.47 -10.70 -17.19
C LYS A 49 -7.72 -10.21 -15.76
N LYS A 50 -8.89 -9.61 -15.55
CA LYS A 50 -9.36 -9.22 -14.22
C LYS A 50 -9.31 -10.41 -13.25
N PRO A 51 -8.65 -10.30 -12.08
CA PRO A 51 -8.72 -11.31 -11.03
C PRO A 51 -10.16 -11.52 -10.58
N ALA A 52 -10.59 -12.77 -10.55
CA ALA A 52 -11.97 -13.15 -10.19
C ALA A 52 -12.04 -13.88 -8.85
N ARG A 53 -10.96 -14.50 -8.41
CA ARG A 53 -10.89 -15.33 -7.20
C ARG A 53 -9.77 -14.83 -6.29
N ILE A 54 -10.08 -13.78 -5.55
CA ILE A 54 -9.09 -13.11 -4.70
C ILE A 54 -9.16 -13.67 -3.28
N VAL A 55 -8.02 -14.05 -2.73
CA VAL A 55 -7.87 -14.41 -1.32
C VAL A 55 -7.05 -13.32 -0.63
N VAL A 56 -7.50 -12.87 0.56
CA VAL A 56 -6.85 -11.82 1.34
C VAL A 56 -6.52 -12.34 2.74
N PRO A 57 -5.27 -12.76 3.01
CA PRO A 57 -4.83 -13.26 4.31
C PRO A 57 -4.72 -12.19 5.41
N SER A 58 -4.85 -10.90 5.09
CA SER A 58 -4.86 -9.79 6.05
C SER A 58 -6.14 -8.99 5.98
N ALA A 59 -6.84 -8.84 7.11
CA ALA A 59 -8.11 -8.10 7.15
C ALA A 59 -7.98 -6.63 6.78
N SER A 60 -6.77 -6.03 6.88
CA SER A 60 -6.51 -4.63 6.55
C SER A 60 -6.80 -4.27 5.09
N PHE A 61 -6.67 -5.24 4.17
CA PHE A 61 -6.88 -4.99 2.74
C PHE A 61 -8.29 -5.35 2.25
N ILE A 62 -9.14 -5.92 3.11
CA ILE A 62 -10.49 -6.34 2.70
C ILE A 62 -11.38 -5.12 2.44
N GLU A 63 -11.42 -4.17 3.37
CA GLU A 63 -12.27 -2.98 3.22
C GLU A 63 -11.85 -2.12 2.01
N PRO A 64 -10.56 -1.78 1.81
CA PRO A 64 -10.12 -1.07 0.60
C PRO A 64 -10.45 -1.80 -0.69
N LEU A 65 -10.32 -3.13 -0.74
CA LEU A 65 -10.66 -3.93 -1.92
C LEU A 65 -12.15 -3.84 -2.24
N TYR A 66 -13.02 -3.98 -1.23
CA TYR A 66 -14.47 -3.85 -1.41
C TYR A 66 -14.89 -2.43 -1.79
N ALA A 67 -14.22 -1.41 -1.25
CA ALA A 67 -14.49 -0.01 -1.59
C ALA A 67 -14.28 0.29 -3.09
N VAL A 68 -13.39 -0.45 -3.75
CA VAL A 68 -13.16 -0.36 -5.19
C VAL A 68 -13.81 -1.52 -5.97
N GLY A 69 -14.87 -2.12 -5.43
CA GLY A 69 -15.69 -3.11 -6.14
C GLY A 69 -15.08 -4.49 -6.31
N GLY A 70 -14.07 -4.84 -5.50
CA GLY A 70 -13.54 -6.18 -5.45
C GLY A 70 -14.32 -7.09 -4.49
N GLU A 71 -14.14 -8.39 -4.64
CA GLU A 71 -14.71 -9.43 -3.77
C GLU A 71 -13.65 -10.46 -3.43
N ILE A 72 -13.89 -11.23 -2.35
CA ILE A 72 -12.94 -12.26 -1.90
C ILE A 72 -13.61 -13.64 -1.85
N VAL A 73 -12.79 -14.67 -2.09
CA VAL A 73 -13.19 -16.08 -1.94
C VAL A 73 -12.56 -16.75 -0.70
N GLY A 74 -11.72 -16.01 0.06
CA GLY A 74 -11.12 -16.48 1.30
C GLY A 74 -10.61 -15.30 2.15
N ARG A 75 -10.80 -15.38 3.47
CA ARG A 75 -10.46 -14.35 4.44
C ARG A 75 -9.72 -14.91 5.67
N PRO A 76 -8.99 -14.07 6.42
CA PRO A 76 -8.42 -14.51 7.69
C PRO A 76 -9.49 -14.57 8.80
N ASP A 77 -9.18 -15.31 9.84
CA ASP A 77 -9.83 -15.12 11.14
C ASP A 77 -9.31 -13.84 11.77
N SER A 78 -10.17 -12.85 11.92
CA SER A 78 -9.82 -11.54 12.46
C SER A 78 -10.96 -10.99 13.31
N LYS A 79 -10.60 -10.25 14.38
CA LYS A 79 -11.54 -9.44 15.15
C LYS A 79 -11.79 -8.06 14.53
N MET A 80 -11.05 -7.70 13.49
CA MET A 80 -11.26 -6.44 12.78
C MET A 80 -12.63 -6.47 12.09
N LYS A 81 -13.27 -5.31 12.07
CA LYS A 81 -14.50 -5.12 11.30
C LYS A 81 -14.16 -5.25 9.81
N ILE A 82 -14.92 -6.05 9.12
CA ILE A 82 -14.85 -6.24 7.67
C ILE A 82 -16.25 -6.03 7.06
N PRO A 83 -16.37 -5.73 5.76
CA PRO A 83 -17.66 -5.64 5.09
C PRO A 83 -18.50 -6.90 5.29
N ASP A 84 -19.83 -6.73 5.46
CA ASP A 84 -20.73 -7.87 5.70
C ASP A 84 -20.67 -8.90 4.56
N ALA A 85 -20.58 -8.45 3.32
CA ALA A 85 -20.40 -9.31 2.16
C ALA A 85 -19.14 -10.19 2.24
N ALA A 86 -18.06 -9.68 2.84
CA ALA A 86 -16.81 -10.43 3.02
C ALA A 86 -16.92 -11.55 4.06
N LYS A 87 -17.89 -11.47 4.98
CA LYS A 87 -18.08 -12.47 6.05
C LYS A 87 -18.52 -13.83 5.52
N ALA A 88 -19.14 -13.88 4.34
CA ALA A 88 -19.54 -15.11 3.68
C ALA A 88 -18.36 -15.95 3.17
N ALA A 89 -17.21 -15.31 2.92
CA ALA A 89 -16.01 -16.02 2.49
C ALA A 89 -15.47 -16.93 3.60
N PRO A 90 -15.04 -18.17 3.29
CA PRO A 90 -14.48 -19.10 4.26
C PRO A 90 -13.20 -18.55 4.89
N SER A 91 -12.98 -18.90 6.17
CA SER A 91 -11.73 -18.59 6.84
C SER A 91 -10.60 -19.50 6.36
N ILE A 92 -9.42 -18.92 6.18
CA ILE A 92 -8.16 -19.60 5.85
C ILE A 92 -7.16 -19.58 7.04
N GLY A 93 -7.65 -19.41 8.26
CA GLY A 93 -6.81 -19.30 9.46
C GLY A 93 -6.49 -17.88 9.85
N LYS A 94 -5.59 -17.69 10.80
CA LYS A 94 -5.19 -16.38 11.33
C LYS A 94 -4.15 -15.74 10.41
N THR A 95 -4.12 -14.40 10.33
CA THR A 95 -3.16 -13.64 9.46
C THR A 95 -1.71 -14.12 9.57
N TYR A 96 -1.25 -14.48 10.77
CA TYR A 96 0.11 -14.97 11.03
C TYR A 96 0.26 -16.50 10.99
N GLN A 97 -0.86 -17.22 10.83
CA GLN A 97 -0.92 -18.69 10.78
C GLN A 97 -1.98 -19.10 9.75
N ILE A 98 -1.63 -18.95 8.48
CA ILE A 98 -2.49 -19.29 7.35
C ILE A 98 -2.46 -20.81 7.11
N ASP A 99 -3.64 -21.39 6.94
CA ASP A 99 -3.83 -22.74 6.41
C ASP A 99 -3.65 -22.68 4.88
N THR A 100 -2.43 -22.99 4.45
CA THR A 100 -2.02 -22.88 3.05
C THR A 100 -2.76 -23.89 2.17
N GLU A 101 -3.06 -25.11 2.67
CA GLU A 101 -3.79 -26.13 1.94
C GLU A 101 -5.23 -25.66 1.66
N LYS A 102 -5.87 -25.13 2.70
CA LYS A 102 -7.20 -24.53 2.57
C LYS A 102 -7.21 -23.34 1.63
N LEU A 103 -6.21 -22.47 1.70
CA LEU A 103 -6.06 -21.34 0.80
C LEU A 103 -5.99 -21.83 -0.66
N ILE A 104 -5.10 -22.79 -0.96
CA ILE A 104 -4.91 -23.34 -2.31
C ILE A 104 -6.19 -24.04 -2.79
N SER A 105 -6.92 -24.77 -1.91
CA SER A 105 -8.16 -25.45 -2.24
C SER A 105 -9.27 -24.52 -2.74
N LEU A 106 -9.20 -23.23 -2.36
CA LEU A 106 -10.10 -22.20 -2.88
C LEU A 106 -9.82 -21.81 -4.32
N SER A 107 -8.75 -22.35 -4.93
CA SER A 107 -8.34 -22.09 -6.32
C SER A 107 -8.30 -20.59 -6.64
N PRO A 108 -7.56 -19.78 -5.88
CA PRO A 108 -7.45 -18.34 -6.14
C PRO A 108 -6.62 -18.08 -7.40
N ASP A 109 -6.95 -17.03 -8.11
CA ASP A 109 -6.11 -16.47 -9.19
C ASP A 109 -5.24 -15.30 -8.70
N LEU A 110 -5.55 -14.76 -7.51
CA LEU A 110 -4.73 -13.75 -6.83
C LEU A 110 -4.79 -13.92 -5.31
N VAL A 111 -3.63 -13.80 -4.65
CA VAL A 111 -3.52 -13.68 -3.20
C VAL A 111 -2.84 -12.37 -2.85
N ILE A 112 -3.52 -11.51 -2.05
CA ILE A 112 -2.98 -10.23 -1.59
C ILE A 112 -2.35 -10.44 -0.21
N LEU A 113 -1.03 -10.51 -0.18
CA LEU A 113 -0.23 -10.75 1.01
C LEU A 113 0.12 -9.44 1.74
N ASN A 114 0.30 -9.53 3.05
CA ASN A 114 0.82 -8.41 3.85
C ASN A 114 2.33 -8.59 4.05
N ARG A 115 3.07 -7.51 3.78
CA ARG A 115 4.52 -7.46 3.96
C ARG A 115 4.88 -7.69 5.44
N GLY A 116 5.89 -8.53 5.67
CA GLY A 116 6.35 -8.88 7.03
C GLY A 116 5.47 -9.87 7.80
N MET A 117 4.25 -10.18 7.31
CA MET A 117 3.37 -11.14 7.99
C MET A 117 3.25 -12.48 7.27
N ASN A 118 2.89 -12.44 5.99
CA ASN A 118 2.61 -13.67 5.23
C ASN A 118 3.27 -13.69 3.83
N GLU A 119 4.16 -12.76 3.52
CA GLU A 119 4.93 -12.74 2.27
C GLU A 119 5.78 -14.00 2.04
N LYS A 120 6.13 -14.75 3.10
CA LYS A 120 6.80 -16.04 3.02
C LYS A 120 6.01 -17.09 2.22
N LEU A 121 4.74 -16.87 1.94
CA LEU A 121 3.90 -17.74 1.11
C LEU A 121 4.13 -17.55 -0.39
N ILE A 122 4.88 -16.53 -0.82
CA ILE A 122 5.10 -16.20 -2.24
C ILE A 122 5.56 -17.42 -3.04
N ASP A 123 6.62 -18.08 -2.58
CA ASP A 123 7.22 -19.21 -3.30
C ASP A 123 6.26 -20.41 -3.38
N THR A 124 5.60 -20.72 -2.25
CA THR A 124 4.64 -21.83 -2.20
C THR A 124 3.43 -21.58 -3.12
N LEU A 125 2.90 -20.35 -3.12
CA LEU A 125 1.78 -19.99 -3.98
C LEU A 125 2.20 -19.93 -5.45
N GLY A 126 3.38 -19.40 -5.74
CA GLY A 126 3.96 -19.38 -7.08
C GLY A 126 4.17 -20.77 -7.66
N ALA A 127 4.67 -21.73 -6.86
CA ALA A 127 4.79 -23.13 -7.25
C ALA A 127 3.45 -23.79 -7.60
N ASN A 128 2.34 -23.26 -7.09
CA ASN A 128 0.98 -23.69 -7.41
C ASN A 128 0.31 -22.85 -8.51
N GLY A 129 1.07 -22.00 -9.22
CA GLY A 129 0.56 -21.17 -10.30
C GLY A 129 -0.33 -20.00 -9.85
N ILE A 130 -0.32 -19.67 -8.56
CA ILE A 130 -1.15 -18.62 -7.97
C ILE A 130 -0.36 -17.30 -7.97
N LYS A 131 -0.92 -16.25 -8.59
CA LYS A 131 -0.30 -14.91 -8.56
C LYS A 131 -0.41 -14.29 -7.16
N THR A 132 0.66 -13.62 -6.74
CA THR A 132 0.70 -12.94 -5.44
C THR A 132 1.02 -11.47 -5.62
N LEU A 133 0.41 -10.63 -4.79
CA LEU A 133 0.67 -9.21 -4.66
C LEU A 133 0.99 -8.92 -3.18
N VAL A 134 2.08 -8.21 -2.90
CA VAL A 134 2.46 -7.83 -1.52
C VAL A 134 2.14 -6.37 -1.30
N LEU A 135 1.37 -6.07 -0.24
CA LEU A 135 1.03 -4.72 0.19
C LEU A 135 1.50 -4.52 1.64
N ASP A 136 1.86 -3.29 2.02
CA ASP A 136 2.40 -2.96 3.35
C ASP A 136 1.46 -2.03 4.17
N GLY A 137 0.93 -0.97 3.55
CA GLY A 137 -0.09 -0.08 4.12
C GLY A 137 0.32 0.68 5.38
N LYS A 138 1.59 1.05 5.51
CA LYS A 138 2.10 1.72 6.73
C LYS A 138 1.84 3.22 6.77
N SER A 139 1.94 3.89 5.64
CA SER A 139 1.75 5.33 5.54
C SER A 139 0.46 5.67 4.81
N TYR A 140 0.03 6.93 4.94
CA TYR A 140 -1.12 7.44 4.18
C TYR A 140 -0.91 7.37 2.66
N ASP A 141 0.32 7.65 2.21
CA ASP A 141 0.66 7.56 0.79
C ASP A 141 0.70 6.11 0.31
N ASP A 142 1.13 5.16 1.16
CA ASP A 142 1.00 3.73 0.85
C ASP A 142 -0.46 3.33 0.64
N VAL A 143 -1.34 3.71 1.56
CA VAL A 143 -2.78 3.40 1.44
C VAL A 143 -3.38 3.98 0.16
N LYS A 144 -3.04 5.22 -0.22
CA LYS A 144 -3.49 5.82 -1.48
C LYS A 144 -3.00 5.04 -2.70
N ARG A 145 -1.72 4.67 -2.70
CA ARG A 145 -1.12 3.86 -3.78
C ARG A 145 -1.80 2.49 -3.87
N GLU A 146 -2.03 1.83 -2.75
CA GLU A 146 -2.71 0.53 -2.67
C GLU A 146 -4.14 0.59 -3.18
N ILE A 147 -4.89 1.63 -2.84
CA ILE A 147 -6.22 1.88 -3.41
C ILE A 147 -6.14 1.96 -4.94
N GLY A 148 -5.14 2.67 -5.48
CA GLY A 148 -4.90 2.74 -6.93
C GLY A 148 -4.60 1.38 -7.55
N ILE A 149 -3.76 0.57 -6.91
CA ILE A 149 -3.45 -0.81 -7.32
C ILE A 149 -4.71 -1.67 -7.31
N LEU A 150 -5.47 -1.67 -6.22
CA LEU A 150 -6.70 -2.46 -6.08
C LEU A 150 -7.76 -2.02 -7.09
N ALA A 151 -7.88 -0.72 -7.35
CA ALA A 151 -8.78 -0.17 -8.36
C ALA A 151 -8.40 -0.59 -9.78
N ALA A 152 -7.11 -0.66 -10.10
CA ALA A 152 -6.63 -1.18 -11.38
C ALA A 152 -6.98 -2.67 -11.56
N LEU A 153 -6.81 -3.48 -10.52
CA LEU A 153 -7.13 -4.91 -10.53
C LEU A 153 -8.63 -5.19 -10.65
N THR A 154 -9.47 -4.32 -10.07
CA THR A 154 -10.93 -4.45 -10.15
C THR A 154 -11.54 -3.77 -11.38
N GLY A 155 -10.76 -2.99 -12.13
CA GLY A 155 -11.24 -2.19 -13.27
C GLY A 155 -12.05 -0.96 -12.85
N GLU A 156 -11.93 -0.53 -11.59
CA GLU A 156 -12.72 0.54 -10.99
C GLU A 156 -11.87 1.77 -10.65
N GLN A 157 -11.00 2.20 -11.60
CA GLN A 157 -10.05 3.29 -11.40
C GLN A 157 -10.74 4.57 -10.91
N LYS A 158 -11.92 4.90 -11.46
CA LYS A 158 -12.68 6.09 -11.04
C LYS A 158 -13.09 6.03 -9.57
N LYS A 159 -13.53 4.85 -9.09
CA LYS A 159 -13.87 4.67 -7.66
C LYS A 159 -12.63 4.82 -6.78
N GLY A 160 -11.49 4.30 -7.22
CA GLY A 160 -10.23 4.47 -6.51
C GLY A 160 -9.84 5.95 -6.38
N GLU A 161 -9.89 6.70 -7.48
CA GLU A 161 -9.61 8.14 -7.48
C GLU A 161 -10.60 8.93 -6.61
N GLU A 162 -11.89 8.61 -6.66
CA GLU A 162 -12.92 9.25 -5.82
C GLU A 162 -12.68 8.97 -4.34
N LEU A 163 -12.33 7.73 -3.99
CA LEU A 163 -12.00 7.35 -2.62
C LEU A 163 -10.78 8.12 -2.11
N VAL A 164 -9.70 8.20 -2.90
CA VAL A 164 -8.50 8.96 -2.53
C VAL A 164 -8.81 10.44 -2.37
N ARG A 165 -9.55 11.06 -3.30
CA ARG A 165 -9.97 12.48 -3.16
C ARG A 165 -10.80 12.72 -1.91
N LYS A 166 -11.70 11.78 -1.57
CA LYS A 166 -12.48 11.88 -0.33
C LYS A 166 -11.58 11.79 0.90
N MET A 167 -10.65 10.86 0.93
CA MET A 167 -9.68 10.72 2.02
C MET A 167 -8.84 11.98 2.21
N ASP A 168 -8.32 12.57 1.13
CA ASP A 168 -7.54 13.82 1.17
C ASP A 168 -8.41 14.98 1.72
N SER A 169 -9.65 15.09 1.26
CA SER A 169 -10.59 16.11 1.76
C SER A 169 -10.94 15.95 3.24
N ASP A 170 -11.16 14.70 3.69
CA ASP A 170 -11.44 14.39 5.08
C ASP A 170 -10.23 14.70 5.98
N LEU A 171 -9.03 14.35 5.54
CA LEU A 171 -7.79 14.68 6.25
C LEU A 171 -7.59 16.18 6.39
N ASP A 172 -7.81 16.94 5.32
CA ASP A 172 -7.73 18.40 5.32
C ASP A 172 -8.78 19.03 6.23
N ALA A 173 -9.98 18.45 6.31
CA ALA A 173 -11.01 18.91 7.26
C ALA A 173 -10.56 18.69 8.72
N VAL A 174 -9.99 17.52 9.01
CA VAL A 174 -9.41 17.22 10.34
C VAL A 174 -8.29 18.21 10.66
N ARG A 175 -7.34 18.42 9.75
CA ARG A 175 -6.22 19.36 9.94
C ARG A 175 -6.69 20.78 10.24
N ARG A 176 -7.77 21.24 9.61
CA ARG A 176 -8.37 22.56 9.89
C ARG A 176 -9.12 22.62 11.23
N SER A 177 -9.60 21.49 11.72
CA SER A 177 -10.38 21.44 12.98
C SER A 177 -9.52 21.31 14.24
N ILE A 178 -8.25 20.90 14.10
CA ILE A 178 -7.33 20.77 15.25
C ILE A 178 -6.61 22.09 15.54
N PRO A 179 -6.26 22.36 16.82
CA PRO A 179 -5.43 23.51 17.16
C PRO A 179 -4.11 23.49 16.38
N GLN A 180 -3.71 24.64 15.81
CA GLN A 180 -2.48 24.79 15.02
C GLN A 180 -1.21 24.80 15.89
N GLU A 181 -1.32 24.60 17.19
CA GLU A 181 -0.17 24.49 18.07
C GLU A 181 0.61 23.21 17.76
N LYS A 182 1.91 23.35 17.56
CA LYS A 182 2.83 22.21 17.45
C LYS A 182 2.85 21.47 18.77
N LYS A 183 2.23 20.30 18.80
CA LYS A 183 2.27 19.43 19.97
C LYS A 183 3.47 18.50 19.87
N ARG A 184 4.09 18.22 21.00
CA ARG A 184 5.09 17.17 21.17
C ARG A 184 4.39 15.96 21.76
N VAL A 185 4.55 14.82 21.10
CA VAL A 185 3.88 13.56 21.50
C VAL A 185 4.92 12.46 21.68
N ALA A 186 4.71 11.63 22.71
CA ALA A 186 5.39 10.34 22.85
C ALA A 186 4.36 9.25 22.57
N ILE A 187 4.68 8.34 21.67
CA ILE A 187 3.78 7.26 21.26
C ILE A 187 4.30 5.96 21.86
N ILE A 188 3.60 5.42 22.83
CA ILE A 188 4.01 4.22 23.56
C ILE A 188 3.13 3.04 23.12
N HIS A 189 3.77 1.98 22.66
CA HIS A 189 3.13 0.72 22.35
C HIS A 189 3.37 -0.28 23.49
N SER A 190 2.28 -0.76 24.09
CA SER A 190 2.31 -1.74 25.17
C SER A 190 1.81 -3.09 24.69
N THR A 191 2.57 -4.13 24.95
CA THR A 191 2.21 -5.53 24.65
C THR A 191 2.48 -6.40 25.86
N GLY A 192 2.04 -7.65 25.84
CA GLY A 192 2.41 -8.64 26.85
C GLY A 192 3.93 -8.94 26.93
N GLN A 193 4.72 -8.46 25.97
CA GLN A 193 6.18 -8.63 25.90
C GLN A 193 6.95 -7.39 26.40
N GLY A 194 6.24 -6.28 26.70
CA GLY A 194 6.86 -5.05 27.19
C GLY A 194 6.36 -3.79 26.50
N LEU A 195 7.10 -2.71 26.74
CA LEU A 195 6.85 -1.38 26.17
C LEU A 195 7.86 -1.05 25.09
N SER A 196 7.42 -0.34 24.08
CA SER A 196 8.29 0.27 23.07
C SER A 196 7.78 1.67 22.72
N VAL A 197 8.69 2.54 22.30
CA VAL A 197 8.34 3.87 21.77
C VAL A 197 8.23 3.76 20.24
N GLN A 198 7.17 4.30 19.69
CA GLN A 198 6.96 4.26 18.25
C GLN A 198 7.70 5.41 17.56
N LEU A 199 8.45 5.10 16.52
CA LEU A 199 9.19 6.05 15.69
C LEU A 199 8.30 6.63 14.58
N ASP A 200 8.83 7.60 13.85
CA ASP A 200 8.11 8.30 12.77
C ASP A 200 7.66 7.37 11.63
N GLY A 201 8.39 6.28 11.37
CA GLY A 201 8.02 5.27 10.37
C GLY A 201 6.87 4.34 10.78
N SER A 202 6.47 4.34 12.07
CA SER A 202 5.29 3.59 12.52
C SER A 202 3.99 4.24 12.02
N ILE A 203 2.91 3.46 11.95
CA ILE A 203 1.59 3.99 11.59
C ILE A 203 1.20 5.19 12.47
N ALA A 204 1.41 5.08 13.79
CA ALA A 204 1.07 6.14 14.73
C ALA A 204 2.00 7.35 14.59
N GLY A 205 3.29 7.15 14.30
CA GLY A 205 4.25 8.21 13.98
C GLY A 205 3.87 8.95 12.70
N CYS A 206 3.53 8.21 11.65
CA CYS A 206 3.01 8.80 10.40
C CYS A 206 1.77 9.67 10.66
N ILE A 207 0.82 9.20 11.49
CA ILE A 207 -0.39 9.98 11.84
C ILE A 207 0.00 11.26 12.60
N ALA A 208 0.89 11.19 13.58
CA ALA A 208 1.37 12.36 14.31
C ALA A 208 1.98 13.40 13.36
N ASN A 209 2.84 12.96 12.44
CA ASN A 209 3.46 13.81 11.42
C ASN A 209 2.42 14.43 10.48
N MET A 210 1.41 13.66 10.05
CA MET A 210 0.30 14.16 9.22
C MET A 210 -0.49 15.28 9.91
N LEU A 211 -0.59 15.25 11.24
CA LEU A 211 -1.25 16.28 12.06
C LEU A 211 -0.32 17.45 12.39
N GLY A 212 0.94 17.45 11.93
CA GLY A 212 1.93 18.49 12.21
C GLY A 212 2.49 18.42 13.64
N TRP A 213 2.35 17.28 14.32
CA TRP A 213 2.88 17.07 15.67
C TRP A 213 4.29 16.50 15.62
N GLU A 214 5.11 16.87 16.60
CA GLU A 214 6.48 16.40 16.75
C GLU A 214 6.51 15.13 17.61
N ASN A 215 7.02 14.03 17.05
CA ASN A 215 7.25 12.82 17.82
C ASN A 215 8.55 12.96 18.61
N THR A 216 8.48 12.91 19.95
CA THR A 216 9.66 13.07 20.83
C THR A 216 10.65 11.91 20.70
N ALA A 217 10.25 10.80 20.10
CA ALA A 217 11.12 9.67 19.83
C ALA A 217 11.76 9.71 18.43
N ALA A 218 11.52 10.77 17.64
CA ALA A 218 12.14 10.94 16.34
C ALA A 218 13.68 10.90 16.48
N GLY A 219 14.33 10.06 15.67
CA GLY A 219 15.79 9.89 15.70
C GLY A 219 16.34 9.00 16.81
N MET A 220 15.51 8.38 17.65
CA MET A 220 15.98 7.33 18.55
C MET A 220 16.44 6.09 17.76
N PRO A 221 17.45 5.34 18.26
CA PRO A 221 17.89 4.11 17.60
C PRO A 221 16.76 3.08 17.62
N ALA A 222 16.47 2.55 16.44
CA ALA A 222 15.44 1.54 16.29
C ALA A 222 15.85 0.19 16.90
N LEU A 223 14.86 -0.65 17.22
CA LEU A 223 15.09 -2.03 17.60
C LEU A 223 15.58 -2.85 16.37
N ASP A 224 16.51 -3.78 16.57
CA ASP A 224 17.09 -4.61 15.49
C ASP A 224 16.04 -5.33 14.62
N LYS A 225 14.94 -5.74 15.24
CA LYS A 225 13.86 -6.49 14.56
C LYS A 225 12.62 -5.66 14.26
N ASN A 226 12.62 -4.37 14.61
CA ASN A 226 11.51 -3.48 14.36
C ASN A 226 12.02 -2.06 14.10
N PRO A 227 12.20 -1.67 12.82
CA PRO A 227 12.73 -0.35 12.47
C PRO A 227 11.76 0.80 12.81
N ASP A 228 10.52 0.49 13.15
CA ASP A 228 9.48 1.47 13.45
C ASP A 228 9.29 1.70 14.97
N ALA A 229 10.14 1.09 15.80
CA ALA A 229 10.10 1.24 17.25
C ALA A 229 11.49 1.33 17.87
N ALA A 230 11.58 2.05 19.00
CA ALA A 230 12.76 2.12 19.86
C ALA A 230 12.47 1.48 21.22
N PRO A 231 13.50 1.07 22.00
CA PRO A 231 13.30 0.60 23.37
C PRO A 231 12.71 1.71 24.24
N TYR A 232 11.81 1.33 25.14
CA TYR A 232 11.35 2.21 26.21
C TYR A 232 12.27 1.95 27.41
N SER A 233 13.18 2.86 27.66
CA SER A 233 14.12 2.85 28.78
C SER A 233 13.89 4.03 29.71
#